data_816f85e31e5a11b9cc4a83955e2d4801
#
_entry.id   816f85e31e5a11b9cc4a83955e2d4801
#
_cell.length_a   1.000
_cell.length_b   1.000
_cell.length_c   1.000
_cell.angle_alpha   90.00
_cell.angle_beta   90.00
_cell.angle_gamma   90.00
#
_symmetry.space_group_name_H-M   'P 1'
#
loop_
_entity.id
_entity.type
_entity.pdbx_description
1 polymer ?
#
loop_
_entity_poly.entity_id
_entity_poly.type
_entity_poly.pdbx_seq_one_letter_code
_entity_poly.pdbx_strand_id
1 'polypeptide(L)'
;MTKRILGALASVVFLTSCELKVTNPGPVNADFLDAKAALGAVVNGAGRDLAEALNWTTYTSAAESREIWPAGSTGSFGISVNVQNGKLTDDESGDQWERGQRARWTAEQGAARIKRVLSDAEYARSLQAAQILVWGGFANRLLGENMCTGVIDGGAAEDSKVYLTRAEAMFTQAMAVASAASNTTLAQAAQAGRASVRLDLGNVSGAVSDAGTMASTFKYQMTYFPTEQVLYNRIYFANATQPYRAYTQKWTWVDGYRRATLDPRTPFDSSATQLQGDGAVGNQPDGTSGKVRWYFQTKYTKQDAGVNLVSGWEMRLIEAEAKLVSNDIAGAMAIINTRRSALNVPLVTATTPDAAWTVLKRERGIELWLEARRMGDIRRWKALNRPGSYDAREDVTSRDSCFPVSLQEKQANPNLRP
;
A
#
# COMPACT_ATOMS: atom_id res chain seq x y z
N MET A 1 -25.31 73.03 -57.43
CA MET A 1 -25.60 72.57 -56.04
C MET A 1 -26.12 71.15 -56.18
N THR A 2 -25.30 70.20 -56.14
CA THR A 2 -25.63 68.77 -56.30
C THR A 2 -25.34 67.99 -55.05
N LYS A 3 -26.36 67.49 -54.39
CA LYS A 3 -26.27 66.64 -53.24
C LYS A 3 -25.97 65.22 -53.71
N ARG A 4 -24.84 64.66 -53.25
CA ARG A 4 -24.49 63.25 -53.43
C ARG A 4 -25.05 62.44 -52.22
N ILE A 5 -25.89 61.49 -52.54
CA ILE A 5 -26.40 60.50 -51.59
C ILE A 5 -25.44 59.31 -51.65
N LEU A 6 -24.73 59.00 -50.53
CA LEU A 6 -23.92 57.80 -50.35
C LEU A 6 -24.82 56.71 -49.79
N GLY A 7 -25.10 55.65 -50.54
CA GLY A 7 -25.73 54.45 -50.07
C GLY A 7 -24.70 53.55 -49.38
N ALA A 8 -24.95 53.26 -48.12
CA ALA A 8 -24.16 52.26 -47.36
C ALA A 8 -24.72 50.87 -47.62
N LEU A 9 -23.95 49.99 -48.27
CA LEU A 9 -24.23 48.59 -48.42
C LEU A 9 -23.76 47.93 -47.12
N ALA A 10 -24.69 47.46 -46.32
CA ALA A 10 -24.38 46.59 -45.13
C ALA A 10 -24.18 45.14 -45.59
N SER A 11 -22.93 44.70 -45.67
CA SER A 11 -22.58 43.27 -45.87
C SER A 11 -22.80 42.50 -44.60
N VAL A 12 -23.87 41.72 -44.56
CA VAL A 12 -24.09 40.73 -43.48
C VAL A 12 -23.20 39.53 -43.75
N VAL A 13 -22.11 39.41 -42.98
CA VAL A 13 -21.25 38.22 -42.98
C VAL A 13 -21.91 37.19 -42.08
N PHE A 14 -22.46 36.15 -42.68
CA PHE A 14 -22.87 34.95 -41.98
C PHE A 14 -21.62 34.23 -41.45
N LEU A 15 -21.34 34.36 -40.16
CA LEU A 15 -20.39 33.49 -39.45
C LEU A 15 -21.06 32.13 -39.33
N THR A 16 -20.83 31.23 -40.27
CA THR A 16 -21.03 29.80 -40.05
C THR A 16 -19.97 29.33 -39.04
N SER A 17 -20.36 29.23 -37.76
CA SER A 17 -19.54 28.59 -36.79
C SER A 17 -19.46 27.11 -37.19
N CYS A 18 -18.33 26.70 -37.76
CA CYS A 18 -17.98 25.29 -37.81
C CYS A 18 -17.87 24.81 -36.35
N GLU A 19 -18.83 24.03 -35.88
CA GLU A 19 -18.62 23.21 -34.68
C GLU A 19 -17.48 22.23 -35.00
N LEU A 20 -16.26 22.64 -34.70
CA LEU A 20 -15.14 21.74 -34.59
C LEU A 20 -15.48 20.80 -33.42
N LYS A 21 -16.06 19.64 -33.72
CA LYS A 21 -16.04 18.53 -32.79
C LYS A 21 -14.58 18.16 -32.59
N VAL A 22 -13.94 18.83 -31.63
CA VAL A 22 -12.65 18.42 -31.10
C VAL A 22 -12.92 17.11 -30.39
N THR A 23 -12.74 16.00 -31.10
CA THR A 23 -12.58 14.70 -30.48
C THR A 23 -11.25 14.75 -29.74
N ASN A 24 -11.30 15.31 -28.56
CA ASN A 24 -10.19 15.16 -27.62
C ASN A 24 -10.02 13.65 -27.42
N PRO A 25 -8.87 13.04 -27.74
CA PRO A 25 -8.59 11.66 -27.37
C PRO A 25 -8.41 11.49 -25.86
N GLY A 26 -8.89 12.45 -25.07
CA GLY A 26 -8.99 12.45 -23.63
C GLY A 26 -9.87 11.32 -23.10
N PRO A 27 -10.24 11.35 -21.80
CA PRO A 27 -10.75 10.18 -21.10
C PRO A 27 -11.90 9.53 -21.88
N VAL A 28 -11.85 8.20 -21.96
CA VAL A 28 -12.87 7.37 -22.61
C VAL A 28 -14.25 7.77 -22.07
N ASN A 29 -15.19 8.07 -22.98
CA ASN A 29 -16.56 8.39 -22.57
C ASN A 29 -17.12 7.28 -21.68
N ALA A 30 -17.78 7.65 -20.58
CA ALA A 30 -18.32 6.69 -19.60
C ALA A 30 -19.20 5.60 -20.23
N ASP A 31 -19.96 5.96 -21.30
CA ASP A 31 -20.82 5.04 -22.02
C ASP A 31 -20.04 3.89 -22.70
N PHE A 32 -18.81 4.13 -23.14
CA PHE A 32 -17.97 3.06 -23.69
C PHE A 32 -17.55 2.04 -22.64
N LEU A 33 -17.46 2.45 -21.38
CA LEU A 33 -17.10 1.56 -20.28
C LEU A 33 -18.27 0.65 -19.85
N ASP A 34 -19.51 0.93 -20.29
CA ASP A 34 -20.68 0.10 -20.03
C ASP A 34 -20.86 -1.04 -21.07
N ALA A 35 -19.91 -1.18 -21.99
CA ALA A 35 -19.86 -2.34 -22.89
C ALA A 35 -19.13 -3.53 -22.23
N LYS A 36 -19.63 -4.76 -22.41
CA LYS A 36 -18.95 -5.98 -21.91
C LYS A 36 -17.49 -6.08 -22.36
N ALA A 37 -17.19 -5.66 -23.58
CA ALA A 37 -15.83 -5.63 -24.13
C ALA A 37 -14.88 -4.69 -23.37
N ALA A 38 -15.40 -3.67 -22.69
CA ALA A 38 -14.59 -2.70 -21.93
C ALA A 38 -14.29 -3.13 -20.49
N LEU A 39 -14.91 -4.18 -19.96
CA LEU A 39 -14.77 -4.58 -18.58
C LEU A 39 -13.31 -4.93 -18.19
N GLY A 40 -12.54 -5.48 -19.14
CA GLY A 40 -11.10 -5.70 -18.94
C GLY A 40 -10.32 -4.40 -18.68
N ALA A 41 -10.64 -3.33 -19.40
CA ALA A 41 -10.02 -2.03 -19.20
C ALA A 41 -10.39 -1.41 -17.85
N VAL A 42 -11.64 -1.58 -17.39
CA VAL A 42 -12.09 -1.14 -16.06
C VAL A 42 -11.29 -1.84 -14.95
N VAL A 43 -11.09 -3.15 -15.05
CA VAL A 43 -10.30 -3.94 -14.09
C VAL A 43 -8.83 -3.51 -14.09
N ASN A 44 -8.25 -3.31 -15.28
CA ASN A 44 -6.86 -2.89 -15.41
C ASN A 44 -6.64 -1.48 -14.86
N GLY A 45 -7.60 -0.56 -15.07
CA GLY A 45 -7.56 0.79 -14.49
C GLY A 45 -7.54 0.77 -12.96
N ALA A 46 -8.40 -0.05 -12.34
CA ALA A 46 -8.41 -0.23 -10.89
C ALA A 46 -7.10 -0.85 -10.36
N GLY A 47 -6.55 -1.83 -11.07
CA GLY A 47 -5.26 -2.42 -10.74
C GLY A 47 -4.11 -1.42 -10.83
N ARG A 48 -4.12 -0.56 -11.87
CA ARG A 48 -3.14 0.53 -12.04
C ARG A 48 -3.19 1.53 -10.88
N ASP A 49 -4.39 1.98 -10.50
CA ASP A 49 -4.55 2.93 -9.40
C ASP A 49 -4.10 2.31 -8.07
N LEU A 50 -4.39 1.04 -7.83
CA LEU A 50 -3.90 0.33 -6.64
C LEU A 50 -2.37 0.20 -6.66
N ALA A 51 -1.75 -0.11 -7.79
CA ALA A 51 -0.29 -0.18 -7.91
C ALA A 51 0.38 1.15 -7.57
N GLU A 52 -0.18 2.25 -8.07
CA GLU A 52 0.31 3.60 -7.77
C GLU A 52 0.13 3.97 -6.29
N ALA A 53 -1.04 3.70 -5.71
CA ALA A 53 -1.31 3.95 -4.29
C ALA A 53 -0.38 3.13 -3.38
N LEU A 54 -0.19 1.85 -3.68
CA LEU A 54 0.71 0.97 -2.93
C LEU A 54 2.16 1.46 -2.98
N ASN A 55 2.63 1.92 -4.14
CA ASN A 55 3.97 2.47 -4.32
C ASN A 55 4.27 3.63 -3.36
N TRP A 56 3.37 4.62 -3.33
CA TRP A 56 3.55 5.80 -2.49
C TRP A 56 3.42 5.47 -1.01
N THR A 57 2.43 4.65 -0.65
CA THR A 57 2.24 4.23 0.74
C THR A 57 3.41 3.39 1.22
N THR A 58 3.86 2.40 0.45
CA THR A 58 5.01 1.54 0.84
C THR A 58 6.25 2.37 1.11
N TYR A 59 6.56 3.33 0.25
CA TYR A 59 7.78 4.12 0.38
C TYR A 59 7.76 5.04 1.60
N THR A 60 6.67 5.78 1.80
CA THR A 60 6.56 6.73 2.91
C THR A 60 6.35 6.01 4.25
N SER A 61 5.51 4.97 4.30
CA SER A 61 5.32 4.18 5.52
C SER A 61 6.60 3.44 5.93
N ALA A 62 7.42 2.99 4.97
CA ALA A 62 8.71 2.38 5.26
C ALA A 62 9.69 3.37 5.90
N ALA A 63 9.67 4.65 5.47
CA ALA A 63 10.48 5.70 6.10
C ALA A 63 9.95 6.00 7.52
N GLU A 64 8.64 6.07 7.68
CA GLU A 64 7.97 6.32 8.95
C GLU A 64 8.22 5.21 9.97
N SER A 65 8.14 3.95 9.54
CA SER A 65 8.39 2.78 10.40
C SER A 65 9.85 2.35 10.50
N ARG A 66 10.77 3.17 9.99
CA ARG A 66 12.22 2.89 10.00
C ARG A 66 12.64 1.58 9.31
N GLU A 67 11.86 1.13 8.35
CA GLU A 67 12.27 0.07 7.43
C GLU A 67 13.30 0.58 6.40
N ILE A 68 13.28 1.88 6.09
CA ILE A 68 14.31 2.62 5.36
C ILE A 68 14.70 3.86 6.15
N TRP A 69 15.92 4.34 5.94
CA TRP A 69 16.42 5.61 6.51
C TRP A 69 16.60 6.62 5.38
N PRO A 70 15.89 7.76 5.38
CA PRO A 70 16.08 8.79 4.37
C PRO A 70 17.53 9.28 4.36
N ALA A 71 18.15 9.32 3.20
CA ALA A 71 19.60 9.55 3.08
C ALA A 71 20.03 10.28 1.80
N GLY A 72 19.09 10.82 1.04
CA GLY A 72 19.38 11.46 -0.24
C GLY A 72 18.44 12.59 -0.59
N SER A 73 18.17 12.78 -1.87
CA SER A 73 17.25 13.80 -2.41
C SER A 73 15.80 13.48 -2.06
N THR A 74 15.45 13.68 -0.81
CA THR A 74 14.20 13.24 -0.22
C THR A 74 12.98 13.92 -0.81
N GLY A 75 13.07 15.21 -1.14
CA GLY A 75 11.98 15.98 -1.73
C GLY A 75 11.49 15.41 -3.06
N SER A 76 12.38 14.90 -3.89
CA SER A 76 12.03 14.31 -5.20
C SER A 76 11.27 12.97 -5.08
N PHE A 77 11.27 12.35 -3.90
CA PHE A 77 10.62 11.06 -3.65
C PHE A 77 9.55 11.10 -2.55
N GLY A 78 9.13 12.30 -2.12
CA GLY A 78 8.04 12.45 -1.16
C GLY A 78 8.39 12.05 0.28
N ILE A 79 9.67 12.10 0.66
CA ILE A 79 10.09 11.98 2.06
C ILE A 79 10.62 13.35 2.51
N SER A 80 9.76 14.11 3.14
CA SER A 80 10.10 15.44 3.68
C SER A 80 10.90 15.35 4.97
N VAL A 81 11.36 16.49 5.45
CA VAL A 81 12.01 16.60 6.77
C VAL A 81 11.04 16.20 7.89
N ASN A 82 9.74 16.50 7.76
CA ASN A 82 8.75 16.11 8.75
C ASN A 82 8.66 14.58 8.84
N VAL A 83 8.49 13.89 7.70
CA VAL A 83 8.46 12.42 7.66
C VAL A 83 9.76 11.79 8.18
N GLN A 84 10.91 12.40 7.89
CA GLN A 84 12.20 11.96 8.48
C GLN A 84 12.16 12.02 10.00
N ASN A 85 11.54 13.06 10.56
CA ASN A 85 11.39 13.28 12.00
C ASN A 85 10.18 12.53 12.61
N GLY A 86 9.47 11.71 11.84
CA GLY A 86 8.34 10.94 12.31
C GLY A 86 7.03 11.71 12.41
N LYS A 87 6.88 12.74 11.60
CA LYS A 87 5.67 13.57 11.56
C LYS A 87 4.99 13.47 10.21
N LEU A 88 3.75 13.03 10.23
CA LEU A 88 2.89 12.94 9.06
C LEU A 88 1.89 14.09 9.11
N THR A 89 2.11 15.13 8.30
CA THR A 89 1.26 16.30 8.25
C THR A 89 0.22 16.21 7.14
N ASP A 90 -0.88 16.94 7.24
CA ASP A 90 -1.99 16.89 6.28
C ASP A 90 -1.63 17.50 4.91
N ASP A 91 -0.76 18.49 4.87
CA ASP A 91 -0.22 19.10 3.65
C ASP A 91 0.73 18.15 2.88
N GLU A 92 1.40 17.23 3.58
CA GLU A 92 2.33 16.26 3.00
C GLU A 92 1.70 14.89 2.71
N SER A 93 0.49 14.63 3.20
CA SER A 93 -0.21 13.34 3.05
C SER A 93 -1.04 13.21 1.76
N GLY A 94 -1.00 14.22 0.87
CA GLY A 94 -1.82 14.28 -0.34
C GLY A 94 -1.63 13.05 -1.24
N ASP A 95 -0.40 12.68 -1.55
CA ASP A 95 -0.10 11.55 -2.41
C ASP A 95 -0.66 10.22 -1.88
N GLN A 96 -0.55 9.95 -0.59
CA GLN A 96 -1.05 8.73 0.03
C GLN A 96 -2.57 8.73 0.12
N TRP A 97 -3.14 9.88 0.50
CA TRP A 97 -4.59 10.05 0.61
C TRP A 97 -5.30 9.95 -0.74
N GLU A 98 -4.93 10.81 -1.68
CA GLU A 98 -5.63 10.92 -2.97
C GLU A 98 -5.50 9.65 -3.81
N ARG A 99 -4.31 9.07 -3.88
CA ARG A 99 -4.09 7.83 -4.62
C ARG A 99 -4.80 6.65 -3.97
N GLY A 100 -4.79 6.57 -2.64
CA GLY A 100 -5.51 5.55 -1.90
C GLY A 100 -7.02 5.65 -2.12
N GLN A 101 -7.59 6.86 -2.00
CA GLN A 101 -9.01 7.11 -2.25
C GLN A 101 -9.39 6.83 -3.71
N ARG A 102 -8.56 7.23 -4.67
CA ARG A 102 -8.79 6.94 -6.08
C ARG A 102 -8.79 5.43 -6.34
N ALA A 103 -7.82 4.69 -5.81
CA ALA A 103 -7.74 3.24 -5.98
C ALA A 103 -8.99 2.55 -5.41
N ARG A 104 -9.44 2.95 -4.22
CA ARG A 104 -10.69 2.46 -3.62
C ARG A 104 -11.88 2.79 -4.52
N TRP A 105 -12.06 4.05 -4.87
CA TRP A 105 -13.21 4.53 -5.63
C TRP A 105 -13.28 3.88 -7.02
N THR A 106 -12.17 3.84 -7.76
CA THR A 106 -12.11 3.21 -9.07
C THR A 106 -12.49 1.73 -9.01
N ALA A 107 -12.02 1.00 -8.00
CA ALA A 107 -12.35 -0.41 -7.84
C ALA A 107 -13.82 -0.62 -7.44
N GLU A 108 -14.36 0.17 -6.51
CA GLU A 108 -15.75 0.07 -6.05
C GLU A 108 -16.75 0.46 -7.16
N GLN A 109 -16.49 1.58 -7.86
CA GLN A 109 -17.31 2.00 -9.00
C GLN A 109 -17.21 1.01 -10.16
N GLY A 110 -16.00 0.47 -10.41
CA GLY A 110 -15.79 -0.57 -11.37
C GLY A 110 -16.56 -1.85 -11.05
N ALA A 111 -16.56 -2.29 -9.79
CA ALA A 111 -17.34 -3.45 -9.34
C ALA A 111 -18.86 -3.24 -9.54
N ALA A 112 -19.36 -2.05 -9.15
CA ALA A 112 -20.76 -1.68 -9.38
C ALA A 112 -21.10 -1.65 -10.88
N ARG A 113 -20.21 -1.16 -11.72
CA ARG A 113 -20.38 -1.13 -13.17
C ARG A 113 -20.44 -2.55 -13.75
N ILE A 114 -19.50 -3.41 -13.40
CA ILE A 114 -19.48 -4.81 -13.85
C ILE A 114 -20.78 -5.52 -13.47
N LYS A 115 -21.27 -5.30 -12.25
CA LYS A 115 -22.53 -5.87 -11.80
C LYS A 115 -23.74 -5.36 -12.60
N ARG A 116 -23.73 -4.11 -13.05
CA ARG A 116 -24.78 -3.52 -13.87
C ARG A 116 -24.76 -4.01 -15.33
N VAL A 117 -23.57 -4.25 -15.87
CA VAL A 117 -23.37 -4.65 -17.29
C VAL A 117 -23.62 -6.14 -17.51
N LEU A 118 -23.30 -6.98 -16.53
CA LEU A 118 -23.47 -8.42 -16.61
C LEU A 118 -24.83 -8.85 -16.02
N SER A 119 -25.43 -9.88 -16.58
CA SER A 119 -26.52 -10.60 -15.90
C SER A 119 -26.01 -11.23 -14.60
N ASP A 120 -26.91 -11.54 -13.67
CA ASP A 120 -26.53 -12.19 -12.40
C ASP A 120 -25.79 -13.52 -12.63
N ALA A 121 -26.18 -14.29 -13.62
CA ALA A 121 -25.54 -15.56 -13.98
C ALA A 121 -24.12 -15.36 -14.53
N GLU A 122 -23.90 -14.33 -15.34
CA GLU A 122 -22.59 -13.97 -15.87
C GLU A 122 -21.71 -13.41 -14.76
N TYR A 123 -22.25 -12.49 -13.96
CA TYR A 123 -21.53 -11.88 -12.85
C TYR A 123 -21.00 -12.92 -11.85
N ALA A 124 -21.84 -13.87 -11.48
CA ALA A 124 -21.50 -14.92 -10.52
C ALA A 124 -20.27 -15.76 -10.92
N ARG A 125 -19.86 -15.76 -12.19
CA ARG A 125 -18.71 -16.52 -12.72
C ARG A 125 -17.72 -15.63 -13.47
N SER A 126 -17.80 -14.31 -13.30
CA SER A 126 -16.98 -13.36 -14.04
C SER A 126 -15.59 -13.22 -13.39
N LEU A 127 -14.55 -13.51 -14.15
CA LEU A 127 -13.15 -13.24 -13.72
C LEU A 127 -12.92 -11.75 -13.51
N GLN A 128 -13.52 -10.90 -14.32
CA GLN A 128 -13.43 -9.45 -14.16
C GLN A 128 -14.07 -8.99 -12.85
N ALA A 129 -15.25 -9.56 -12.49
CA ALA A 129 -15.91 -9.28 -11.22
C ALA A 129 -15.06 -9.77 -10.03
N ALA A 130 -14.50 -10.97 -10.11
CA ALA A 130 -13.61 -11.49 -9.07
C ALA A 130 -12.37 -10.60 -8.89
N GLN A 131 -11.71 -10.24 -9.99
CA GLN A 131 -10.48 -9.47 -9.96
C GLN A 131 -10.69 -8.04 -9.42
N ILE A 132 -11.76 -7.35 -9.84
CA ILE A 132 -12.02 -5.99 -9.37
C ILE A 132 -12.40 -5.96 -7.89
N LEU A 133 -13.11 -6.98 -7.40
CA LEU A 133 -13.41 -7.13 -5.99
C LEU A 133 -12.14 -7.39 -5.17
N VAL A 134 -11.19 -8.17 -5.70
CA VAL A 134 -9.86 -8.34 -5.08
C VAL A 134 -9.11 -7.02 -5.02
N TRP A 135 -9.09 -6.23 -6.12
CA TRP A 135 -8.45 -4.91 -6.13
C TRP A 135 -9.09 -3.96 -5.12
N GLY A 136 -10.42 -3.89 -5.06
CA GLY A 136 -11.15 -3.07 -4.10
C GLY A 136 -10.91 -3.50 -2.65
N GLY A 137 -10.84 -4.79 -2.39
CA GLY A 137 -10.48 -5.33 -1.08
C GLY A 137 -9.09 -4.86 -0.64
N PHE A 138 -8.08 -4.96 -1.51
CA PHE A 138 -6.73 -4.50 -1.19
C PHE A 138 -6.60 -2.98 -1.11
N ALA A 139 -7.32 -2.21 -1.93
CA ALA A 139 -7.33 -0.76 -1.85
C ALA A 139 -7.93 -0.27 -0.51
N ASN A 140 -9.05 -0.85 -0.11
CA ASN A 140 -9.66 -0.57 1.19
C ASN A 140 -8.76 -1.02 2.36
N ARG A 141 -8.12 -2.20 2.28
CA ARG A 141 -7.15 -2.63 3.30
C ARG A 141 -6.00 -1.63 3.43
N LEU A 142 -5.42 -1.17 2.31
CA LEU A 142 -4.33 -0.22 2.31
C LEU A 142 -4.71 1.07 3.04
N LEU A 143 -5.91 1.59 2.80
CA LEU A 143 -6.43 2.75 3.52
C LEU A 143 -6.67 2.46 5.01
N GLY A 144 -7.33 1.35 5.34
CA GLY A 144 -7.63 0.97 6.72
C GLY A 144 -6.40 0.77 7.60
N GLU A 145 -5.33 0.20 7.05
CA GLU A 145 -4.07 0.00 7.74
C GLU A 145 -3.27 1.31 7.91
N ASN A 146 -3.37 2.24 6.96
CA ASN A 146 -2.44 3.36 6.88
C ASN A 146 -3.06 4.74 7.18
N MET A 147 -4.39 4.94 7.06
CA MET A 147 -5.03 6.24 7.33
C MET A 147 -5.52 6.34 8.77
N CYS A 148 -5.38 7.53 9.39
CA CYS A 148 -5.85 7.78 10.75
C CYS A 148 -7.38 7.79 10.83
N THR A 149 -8.04 8.27 9.78
CA THR A 149 -9.47 8.58 9.73
C THR A 149 -10.06 8.04 8.43
N GLY A 150 -11.29 7.54 8.50
CA GLY A 150 -12.09 7.19 7.34
C GLY A 150 -12.87 8.39 6.82
N VAL A 151 -12.89 8.56 5.50
CA VAL A 151 -13.79 9.47 4.78
C VAL A 151 -14.23 8.78 3.50
N ILE A 152 -15.53 8.59 3.34
CA ILE A 152 -16.08 7.91 2.17
C ILE A 152 -16.81 8.95 1.31
N ASP A 153 -16.36 9.13 0.08
CA ASP A 153 -17.02 9.92 -0.98
C ASP A 153 -17.47 11.32 -0.53
N GLY A 154 -16.59 12.05 0.16
CA GLY A 154 -16.89 13.39 0.69
C GLY A 154 -17.78 13.39 1.91
N GLY A 155 -17.99 12.25 2.58
CA GLY A 155 -18.71 12.15 3.83
C GLY A 155 -17.97 12.75 5.03
N ALA A 156 -18.56 12.62 6.21
CA ALA A 156 -17.94 13.04 7.47
C ALA A 156 -16.77 12.11 7.85
N ALA A 157 -15.93 12.59 8.77
CA ALA A 157 -14.86 11.80 9.36
C ALA A 157 -15.44 10.68 10.25
N GLU A 158 -14.92 9.47 10.08
CA GLU A 158 -15.27 8.28 10.87
C GLU A 158 -14.03 7.44 11.20
N ASP A 159 -14.20 6.38 11.99
CA ASP A 159 -13.10 5.46 12.28
C ASP A 159 -12.58 4.82 10.97
N SER A 160 -11.28 4.80 10.78
CA SER A 160 -10.63 4.19 9.59
C SER A 160 -10.96 2.71 9.40
N LYS A 161 -11.50 2.02 10.41
CA LYS A 161 -12.02 0.65 10.28
C LYS A 161 -13.14 0.52 9.27
N VAL A 162 -13.80 1.61 8.87
CA VAL A 162 -14.77 1.59 7.77
C VAL A 162 -14.18 1.01 6.50
N TYR A 163 -12.93 1.33 6.20
CA TYR A 163 -12.24 0.74 5.05
C TYR A 163 -12.01 -0.76 5.24
N LEU A 164 -11.61 -1.20 6.44
CA LEU A 164 -11.40 -2.62 6.74
C LEU A 164 -12.71 -3.43 6.61
N THR A 165 -13.83 -2.88 7.09
CA THR A 165 -15.15 -3.50 6.95
C THR A 165 -15.56 -3.64 5.48
N ARG A 166 -15.29 -2.60 4.67
CA ARG A 166 -15.54 -2.64 3.22
C ARG A 166 -14.62 -3.67 2.54
N ALA A 167 -13.36 -3.75 2.94
CA ALA A 167 -12.42 -4.73 2.43
C ALA A 167 -12.88 -6.17 2.72
N GLU A 168 -13.32 -6.47 3.95
CA GLU A 168 -13.83 -7.79 4.32
C GLU A 168 -15.03 -8.20 3.45
N ALA A 169 -15.97 -7.27 3.22
CA ALA A 169 -17.12 -7.51 2.37
C ALA A 169 -16.71 -7.79 0.92
N MET A 170 -15.79 -7.00 0.35
CA MET A 170 -15.31 -7.20 -1.03
C MET A 170 -14.55 -8.51 -1.18
N PHE A 171 -13.67 -8.87 -0.25
CA PHE A 171 -12.97 -10.15 -0.27
C PHE A 171 -13.95 -11.34 -0.15
N THR A 172 -14.98 -11.22 0.68
CA THR A 172 -16.01 -12.27 0.82
C THR A 172 -16.75 -12.50 -0.50
N GLN A 173 -17.13 -11.44 -1.20
CA GLN A 173 -17.74 -11.54 -2.52
C GLN A 173 -16.74 -12.08 -3.56
N ALA A 174 -15.49 -11.59 -3.54
CA ALA A 174 -14.44 -12.03 -4.45
C ALA A 174 -14.21 -13.56 -4.35
N MET A 175 -14.17 -14.10 -3.13
CA MET A 175 -14.02 -15.55 -2.91
C MET A 175 -15.14 -16.34 -3.57
N ALA A 176 -16.40 -15.93 -3.41
CA ALA A 176 -17.54 -16.61 -3.97
C ALA A 176 -17.50 -16.59 -5.51
N VAL A 177 -17.28 -15.42 -6.11
CA VAL A 177 -17.24 -15.25 -7.58
C VAL A 177 -16.01 -15.96 -8.17
N ALA A 178 -14.84 -15.85 -7.57
CA ALA A 178 -13.62 -16.52 -8.04
C ALA A 178 -13.74 -18.03 -7.99
N SER A 179 -14.34 -18.58 -6.93
CA SER A 179 -14.58 -20.02 -6.79
C SER A 179 -15.57 -20.52 -7.86
N ALA A 180 -16.66 -19.79 -8.10
CA ALA A 180 -17.63 -20.12 -9.13
C ALA A 180 -17.04 -19.98 -10.56
N ALA A 181 -16.04 -19.10 -10.74
CA ALA A 181 -15.27 -18.96 -11.97
C ALA A 181 -14.09 -19.96 -12.08
N SER A 182 -13.95 -20.90 -11.13
CA SER A 182 -12.85 -21.87 -11.04
C SER A 182 -11.45 -21.23 -11.01
N ASN A 183 -11.32 -20.02 -10.46
CA ASN A 183 -10.04 -19.33 -10.31
C ASN A 183 -9.54 -19.43 -8.87
N THR A 184 -8.79 -20.49 -8.59
CA THR A 184 -8.23 -20.77 -7.27
C THR A 184 -7.29 -19.66 -6.78
N THR A 185 -6.50 -19.07 -7.66
CA THR A 185 -5.54 -18.01 -7.29
C THR A 185 -6.26 -16.76 -6.75
N LEU A 186 -7.30 -16.30 -7.45
CA LEU A 186 -8.09 -15.15 -6.97
C LEU A 186 -8.88 -15.47 -5.70
N ALA A 187 -9.43 -16.69 -5.59
CA ALA A 187 -10.12 -17.12 -4.39
C ALA A 187 -9.18 -17.13 -3.17
N GLN A 188 -7.97 -17.67 -3.33
CA GLN A 188 -6.94 -17.67 -2.29
C GLN A 188 -6.42 -16.26 -1.96
N ALA A 189 -6.24 -15.40 -2.96
CA ALA A 189 -5.84 -14.00 -2.75
C ALA A 189 -6.88 -13.24 -1.91
N ALA A 190 -8.16 -13.42 -2.23
CA ALA A 190 -9.26 -12.84 -1.48
C ALA A 190 -9.35 -13.42 -0.05
N GLN A 191 -9.20 -14.72 0.11
CA GLN A 191 -9.21 -15.39 1.41
C GLN A 191 -8.07 -14.90 2.31
N ALA A 192 -6.84 -14.83 1.79
CA ALA A 192 -5.69 -14.33 2.52
C ALA A 192 -5.82 -12.83 2.85
N GLY A 193 -6.36 -12.03 1.91
CA GLY A 193 -6.69 -10.62 2.15
C GLY A 193 -7.72 -10.46 3.27
N ARG A 194 -8.76 -11.31 3.29
CA ARG A 194 -9.78 -11.32 4.33
C ARG A 194 -9.21 -11.74 5.68
N ALA A 195 -8.31 -12.73 5.73
CA ALA A 195 -7.63 -13.12 6.96
C ALA A 195 -6.88 -11.94 7.60
N SER A 196 -6.12 -11.18 6.81
CA SER A 196 -5.41 -9.99 7.29
C SER A 196 -6.38 -8.94 7.84
N VAL A 197 -7.42 -8.62 7.09
CA VAL A 197 -8.42 -7.61 7.49
C VAL A 197 -9.17 -8.03 8.74
N ARG A 198 -9.53 -9.30 8.88
CA ARG A 198 -10.18 -9.83 10.09
C ARG A 198 -9.31 -9.71 11.32
N LEU A 199 -7.99 -9.95 11.17
CA LEU A 199 -7.04 -9.71 12.26
C LEU A 199 -7.04 -8.23 12.69
N ASP A 200 -7.04 -7.30 11.73
CA ASP A 200 -7.05 -5.86 12.01
C ASP A 200 -8.37 -5.39 12.62
N LEU A 201 -9.49 -6.01 12.28
CA LEU A 201 -10.80 -5.78 12.90
C LEU A 201 -10.94 -6.44 14.29
N GLY A 202 -9.97 -7.25 14.72
CA GLY A 202 -10.01 -7.97 15.98
C GLY A 202 -10.78 -9.31 15.93
N ASN A 203 -11.24 -9.74 14.77
CA ASN A 203 -11.86 -11.05 14.56
C ASN A 203 -10.79 -12.13 14.37
N VAL A 204 -10.10 -12.47 15.47
CA VAL A 204 -8.96 -13.40 15.46
C VAL A 204 -9.38 -14.80 15.01
N SER A 205 -10.54 -15.30 15.44
CA SER A 205 -11.02 -16.64 15.04
C SER A 205 -11.32 -16.72 13.55
N GLY A 206 -11.96 -15.70 12.99
CA GLY A 206 -12.20 -15.59 11.56
C GLY A 206 -10.91 -15.47 10.74
N ALA A 207 -9.92 -14.72 11.26
CA ALA A 207 -8.61 -14.60 10.64
C ALA A 207 -7.87 -15.95 10.57
N VAL A 208 -7.85 -16.71 11.66
CA VAL A 208 -7.25 -18.05 11.71
C VAL A 208 -7.96 -19.04 10.80
N SER A 209 -9.29 -19.00 10.75
CA SER A 209 -10.07 -19.86 9.86
C SER A 209 -9.69 -19.66 8.38
N ASP A 210 -9.50 -18.40 7.96
CA ASP A 210 -9.08 -18.09 6.59
C ASP A 210 -7.59 -18.42 6.36
N ALA A 211 -6.74 -18.17 7.33
CA ALA A 211 -5.30 -18.39 7.23
C ALA A 211 -4.94 -19.89 7.20
N GLY A 212 -5.63 -20.72 7.99
CA GLY A 212 -5.25 -22.11 8.26
C GLY A 212 -5.25 -23.03 7.03
N THR A 213 -6.00 -22.70 6.00
CA THR A 213 -6.05 -23.48 4.76
C THR A 213 -5.03 -23.04 3.72
N MET A 214 -4.32 -21.93 3.96
CA MET A 214 -3.39 -21.36 2.99
C MET A 214 -2.03 -22.05 3.02
N ALA A 215 -1.53 -22.45 1.86
CA ALA A 215 -0.16 -22.97 1.72
C ALA A 215 0.85 -21.87 2.06
N SER A 216 1.91 -22.19 2.81
CA SER A 216 2.97 -21.24 3.16
C SER A 216 3.75 -20.70 1.96
N THR A 217 3.70 -21.40 0.82
CA THR A 217 4.33 -20.99 -0.44
C THR A 217 3.47 -20.04 -1.27
N PHE A 218 2.20 -19.85 -0.91
CA PHE A 218 1.31 -18.95 -1.64
C PHE A 218 1.80 -17.51 -1.59
N LYS A 219 1.70 -16.82 -2.74
CA LYS A 219 1.97 -15.38 -2.88
C LYS A 219 1.01 -14.79 -3.89
N TYR A 220 0.46 -13.63 -3.56
CA TYR A 220 -0.26 -12.80 -4.51
C TYR A 220 0.34 -11.40 -4.49
N GLN A 221 0.81 -10.94 -5.66
CA GLN A 221 1.62 -9.74 -5.78
C GLN A 221 0.93 -8.68 -6.63
N MET A 222 1.12 -7.42 -6.25
CA MET A 222 0.91 -6.30 -7.17
C MET A 222 2.04 -6.29 -8.18
N THR A 223 1.67 -6.23 -9.46
CA THR A 223 2.64 -6.15 -10.57
C THR A 223 2.95 -4.71 -10.92
N TYR A 224 4.18 -4.47 -11.32
CA TYR A 224 4.67 -3.18 -11.79
C TYR A 224 5.17 -3.29 -13.23
N PHE A 225 5.33 -2.15 -13.91
CA PHE A 225 5.65 -2.13 -15.34
C PHE A 225 6.77 -1.12 -15.62
N PRO A 226 7.82 -1.49 -16.38
CA PRO A 226 8.95 -0.62 -16.66
C PRO A 226 8.67 0.40 -17.79
N THR A 227 7.42 0.55 -18.22
CA THR A 227 7.02 1.46 -19.31
C THR A 227 6.59 2.83 -18.83
N GLU A 228 6.15 2.94 -17.57
CA GLU A 228 5.72 4.21 -16.97
C GLU A 228 6.39 4.40 -15.61
N GLN A 229 7.06 5.53 -15.41
CA GLN A 229 7.79 5.82 -14.18
C GLN A 229 6.92 5.77 -12.90
N VAL A 230 5.65 6.16 -13.00
CA VAL A 230 4.70 6.08 -11.87
C VAL A 230 4.37 4.64 -11.47
N LEU A 231 4.59 3.68 -12.37
CA LEU A 231 4.41 2.25 -12.16
C LEU A 231 5.73 1.48 -11.95
N TYR A 232 6.84 2.17 -11.72
CA TYR A 232 8.05 1.51 -11.25
C TYR A 232 7.89 1.14 -9.78
N ASN A 233 8.41 -0.01 -9.38
CA ASN A 233 8.56 -0.32 -7.96
C ASN A 233 9.35 0.82 -7.29
N ARG A 234 8.68 1.60 -6.45
CA ARG A 234 9.24 2.84 -5.92
C ARG A 234 10.39 2.58 -4.95
N ILE A 235 10.35 1.48 -4.22
CA ILE A 235 11.46 1.07 -3.33
C ILE A 235 12.73 0.83 -4.15
N TYR A 236 12.62 0.10 -5.27
CA TYR A 236 13.77 -0.09 -6.17
C TYR A 236 14.21 1.23 -6.79
N PHE A 237 13.28 1.99 -7.36
CA PHE A 237 13.60 3.20 -8.11
C PHE A 237 14.30 4.26 -7.25
N ALA A 238 13.78 4.53 -6.06
CA ALA A 238 14.37 5.49 -5.12
C ALA A 238 15.75 5.05 -4.61
N ASN A 239 16.03 3.75 -4.60
CA ASN A 239 17.28 3.17 -4.14
C ASN A 239 18.36 3.14 -5.22
N ALA A 240 18.00 2.69 -6.43
CA ALA A 240 18.96 2.35 -7.47
C ALA A 240 19.33 3.51 -8.38
N THR A 241 18.43 4.51 -8.54
CA THR A 241 18.59 5.55 -9.57
C THR A 241 19.56 6.64 -9.12
N GLN A 242 20.55 6.91 -9.95
CA GLN A 242 21.46 8.03 -9.79
C GLN A 242 20.78 9.35 -10.24
N PRO A 243 21.00 10.47 -9.55
CA PRO A 243 21.86 10.67 -8.36
C PRO A 243 21.16 10.42 -7.02
N TYR A 244 19.94 9.91 -7.05
CA TYR A 244 19.01 10.00 -5.92
C TYR A 244 19.45 9.19 -4.70
N ARG A 245 19.73 7.90 -4.78
CA ARG A 245 20.06 7.07 -3.61
C ARG A 245 19.35 7.59 -2.35
N ALA A 246 18.01 7.74 -2.46
CA ALA A 246 17.21 8.58 -1.58
C ALA A 246 17.10 8.03 -0.15
N TYR A 247 17.48 6.77 0.05
CA TYR A 247 17.48 6.14 1.37
C TYR A 247 18.63 5.13 1.51
N THR A 248 18.87 4.71 2.75
CA THR A 248 19.86 3.70 3.12
C THR A 248 19.25 2.70 4.10
N GLN A 249 19.83 1.51 4.20
CA GLN A 249 19.50 0.53 5.23
C GLN A 249 20.32 0.73 6.51
N LYS A 250 21.39 1.53 6.46
CA LYS A 250 22.14 1.89 7.67
C LYS A 250 21.22 2.67 8.63
N TRP A 251 21.35 2.42 9.90
CA TRP A 251 20.58 3.01 11.00
C TRP A 251 19.11 2.54 11.11
N THR A 252 18.61 1.71 10.20
CA THR A 252 17.30 1.09 10.37
C THR A 252 17.34 0.00 11.46
N TRP A 253 16.17 -0.39 11.95
CA TRP A 253 16.06 -1.53 12.86
C TRP A 253 16.50 -2.86 12.19
N VAL A 254 16.43 -2.93 10.87
CA VAL A 254 16.87 -4.09 10.08
C VAL A 254 18.39 -4.22 10.04
N ASP A 255 19.13 -3.11 10.11
CA ASP A 255 20.59 -3.09 9.95
C ASP A 255 21.32 -4.04 10.93
N GLY A 256 21.06 -3.89 12.23
CA GLY A 256 21.67 -4.74 13.25
C GLY A 256 21.22 -6.20 13.12
N TYR A 257 19.93 -6.42 12.90
CA TYR A 257 19.36 -7.75 12.73
C TYR A 257 19.97 -8.51 11.56
N ARG A 258 20.01 -7.92 10.37
CA ARG A 258 20.55 -8.54 9.16
C ARG A 258 22.03 -8.89 9.31
N ARG A 259 22.83 -7.99 9.91
CA ARG A 259 24.27 -8.26 10.13
C ARG A 259 24.49 -9.43 11.09
N ALA A 260 23.64 -9.56 12.10
CA ALA A 260 23.74 -10.63 13.08
C ALA A 260 23.25 -11.99 12.57
N THR A 261 22.28 -12.02 11.64
CA THR A 261 21.59 -13.27 11.29
C THR A 261 21.76 -13.69 9.84
N LEU A 262 22.14 -12.78 8.95
CA LEU A 262 22.15 -12.95 7.49
C LEU A 262 20.80 -13.42 6.93
N ASP A 263 19.70 -13.05 7.59
CA ASP A 263 18.35 -13.48 7.22
C ASP A 263 18.00 -13.06 5.78
N PRO A 264 17.66 -14.00 4.88
CA PRO A 264 17.39 -13.70 3.48
C PRO A 264 16.08 -12.94 3.25
N ARG A 265 15.24 -12.75 4.26
CA ARG A 265 13.98 -11.99 4.16
C ARG A 265 14.19 -10.48 4.17
N THR A 266 15.31 -10.01 4.73
CA THR A 266 15.69 -8.59 4.80
C THR A 266 17.02 -8.33 4.10
N PRO A 267 17.14 -8.66 2.81
CA PRO A 267 18.42 -8.61 2.13
C PRO A 267 18.82 -7.17 1.81
N PHE A 268 20.03 -6.79 2.18
CA PHE A 268 20.67 -5.55 1.74
C PHE A 268 22.18 -5.76 1.60
N ASP A 269 22.81 -4.89 0.83
CA ASP A 269 24.24 -4.87 0.59
C ASP A 269 24.79 -3.45 0.74
N SER A 270 26.09 -3.27 0.62
CA SER A 270 26.75 -1.98 0.67
C SER A 270 27.57 -1.74 -0.59
N SER A 271 27.52 -0.51 -1.11
CA SER A 271 28.36 -0.13 -2.23
C SER A 271 29.83 -0.02 -1.79
N ALA A 272 30.74 -0.55 -2.59
CA ALA A 272 32.17 -0.39 -2.35
C ALA A 272 32.67 1.06 -2.60
N THR A 273 32.03 1.76 -3.54
CA THR A 273 32.52 3.04 -4.07
C THR A 273 31.56 4.21 -3.87
N GLN A 274 30.28 3.93 -3.68
CA GLN A 274 29.26 4.98 -3.62
C GLN A 274 28.89 5.34 -2.18
N LEU A 275 28.74 6.63 -1.95
CA LEU A 275 28.17 7.17 -0.73
C LEU A 275 26.65 7.32 -0.91
N GLN A 276 25.93 7.49 0.20
CA GLN A 276 24.50 7.80 0.16
C GLN A 276 24.22 9.05 -0.66
N GLY A 277 22.97 9.22 -1.11
CA GLY A 277 22.57 10.26 -2.05
C GLY A 277 22.77 11.70 -1.54
N ASP A 278 22.46 12.65 -2.40
CA ASP A 278 22.67 14.06 -2.17
C ASP A 278 21.74 14.62 -1.08
N GLY A 279 22.25 15.51 -0.24
CA GLY A 279 21.46 16.41 0.59
C GLY A 279 20.98 15.90 1.95
N ALA A 280 20.91 14.62 2.21
CA ALA A 280 20.41 14.14 3.50
C ALA A 280 21.56 13.82 4.46
N VAL A 281 22.22 14.81 4.98
CA VAL A 281 23.41 14.64 5.82
C VAL A 281 23.20 15.18 7.23
N GLY A 282 21.98 15.53 7.58
CA GLY A 282 21.67 16.01 8.92
C GLY A 282 21.28 14.89 9.88
N ASN A 283 21.62 15.02 11.13
CA ASN A 283 21.10 14.23 12.26
C ASN A 283 21.20 12.70 12.12
N GLN A 284 22.39 12.22 11.78
CA GLN A 284 22.64 10.77 11.77
C GLN A 284 22.68 10.25 13.21
N PRO A 285 21.99 9.13 13.53
CA PRO A 285 21.83 8.70 14.92
C PRO A 285 23.12 8.32 15.64
N ASP A 286 24.17 8.00 14.90
CA ASP A 286 25.49 7.62 15.43
C ASP A 286 26.46 8.78 15.52
N GLY A 287 25.99 10.03 15.31
CA GLY A 287 26.84 11.23 15.35
C GLY A 287 27.80 11.37 14.15
N THR A 288 27.71 10.50 13.15
CA THR A 288 28.52 10.61 11.93
C THR A 288 28.19 11.93 11.21
N SER A 289 29.19 12.67 10.80
CA SER A 289 29.05 13.84 9.94
C SER A 289 29.39 13.50 8.50
N GLY A 290 28.67 14.08 7.54
CA GLY A 290 28.93 13.87 6.12
C GLY A 290 28.32 12.59 5.55
N LYS A 291 28.59 12.34 4.28
CA LYS A 291 28.08 11.17 3.57
C LYS A 291 28.83 9.91 4.00
N VAL A 292 28.06 8.87 4.31
CA VAL A 292 28.62 7.54 4.61
C VAL A 292 28.40 6.60 3.43
N ARG A 293 29.03 5.41 3.49
CA ARG A 293 28.83 4.35 2.51
C ARG A 293 27.33 4.06 2.34
N TRP A 294 26.89 3.92 1.11
CA TRP A 294 25.51 3.61 0.80
C TRP A 294 25.20 2.14 1.02
N TYR A 295 24.13 1.86 1.78
CA TYR A 295 23.59 0.53 2.05
C TYR A 295 22.21 0.42 1.40
N PHE A 296 22.08 -0.46 0.43
CA PHE A 296 20.90 -0.58 -0.43
C PHE A 296 20.21 -1.92 -0.26
N GLN A 297 18.88 -1.90 -0.24
CA GLN A 297 18.09 -3.12 -0.20
C GLN A 297 18.25 -3.92 -1.51
N THR A 298 18.18 -5.24 -1.41
CA THR A 298 18.24 -6.16 -2.55
C THR A 298 17.02 -7.09 -2.63
N LYS A 299 15.94 -6.77 -1.91
CA LYS A 299 14.65 -7.47 -2.01
C LYS A 299 13.99 -7.22 -3.37
N TYR A 300 14.00 -5.97 -3.81
CA TYR A 300 13.52 -5.54 -5.12
C TYR A 300 14.70 -5.13 -5.98
N THR A 301 14.98 -5.89 -7.03
CA THR A 301 16.20 -5.74 -7.85
C THR A 301 15.95 -5.15 -9.24
N LYS A 302 14.69 -4.84 -9.57
CA LYS A 302 14.29 -4.28 -10.87
C LYS A 302 13.02 -3.43 -10.75
N GLN A 303 12.77 -2.60 -11.77
CA GLN A 303 11.66 -1.64 -11.83
C GLN A 303 10.29 -2.31 -11.78
N ASP A 304 10.17 -3.50 -12.32
CA ASP A 304 8.94 -4.30 -12.38
C ASP A 304 8.84 -5.37 -11.27
N ALA A 305 9.70 -5.30 -10.25
CA ALA A 305 9.63 -6.22 -9.12
C ALA A 305 8.29 -6.08 -8.38
N GLY A 306 7.54 -7.18 -8.28
CA GLY A 306 6.24 -7.19 -7.61
C GLY A 306 6.34 -7.02 -6.10
N VAL A 307 5.36 -6.34 -5.50
CA VAL A 307 5.20 -6.22 -4.05
C VAL A 307 4.10 -7.19 -3.59
N ASN A 308 4.36 -7.99 -2.54
CA ASN A 308 3.34 -8.89 -2.02
C ASN A 308 2.16 -8.09 -1.45
N LEU A 309 0.97 -8.42 -1.91
CA LEU A 309 -0.28 -8.00 -1.28
C LEU A 309 -0.63 -8.93 -0.12
N VAL A 310 -0.41 -10.23 -0.29
CA VAL A 310 -0.51 -11.25 0.76
C VAL A 310 0.46 -12.39 0.48
N SER A 311 0.83 -13.12 1.54
CA SER A 311 1.65 -14.34 1.44
C SER A 311 1.21 -15.41 2.42
N GLY A 312 1.53 -16.67 2.11
CA GLY A 312 1.25 -17.79 3.00
C GLY A 312 2.02 -17.71 4.32
N TRP A 313 3.21 -17.12 4.33
CA TRP A 313 3.94 -16.89 5.58
C TRP A 313 3.33 -15.78 6.43
N GLU A 314 2.72 -14.77 5.84
CA GLU A 314 1.86 -13.83 6.58
C GLU A 314 0.74 -14.59 7.30
N MET A 315 0.09 -15.55 6.63
CA MET A 315 -0.97 -16.38 7.23
C MET A 315 -0.45 -17.18 8.42
N ARG A 316 0.73 -17.78 8.33
CA ARG A 316 1.38 -18.45 9.48
C ARG A 316 1.64 -17.49 10.64
N LEU A 317 1.99 -16.24 10.37
CA LEU A 317 2.19 -15.24 11.41
C LEU A 317 0.88 -14.74 12.02
N ILE A 318 -0.24 -14.77 11.28
CA ILE A 318 -1.60 -14.57 11.83
C ILE A 318 -1.93 -15.69 12.84
N GLU A 319 -1.63 -16.93 12.50
CA GLU A 319 -1.83 -18.06 13.44
C GLU A 319 -0.93 -17.94 14.67
N ALA A 320 0.34 -17.56 14.49
CA ALA A 320 1.25 -17.33 15.61
C ALA A 320 0.76 -16.21 16.54
N GLU A 321 0.21 -15.11 15.95
CA GLU A 321 -0.39 -14.03 16.74
C GLU A 321 -1.62 -14.52 17.52
N ALA A 322 -2.48 -15.30 16.90
CA ALA A 322 -3.64 -15.90 17.57
C ALA A 322 -3.25 -16.81 18.74
N LYS A 323 -2.16 -17.57 18.58
CA LYS A 323 -1.57 -18.37 19.67
C LYS A 323 -1.17 -17.49 20.85
N LEU A 324 -0.53 -16.34 20.59
CA LEU A 324 -0.17 -15.39 21.66
C LEU A 324 -1.39 -14.72 22.29
N VAL A 325 -2.44 -14.44 21.52
CA VAL A 325 -3.70 -13.93 22.07
C VAL A 325 -4.32 -14.91 23.06
N SER A 326 -4.19 -16.22 22.81
CA SER A 326 -4.63 -17.29 23.73
C SER A 326 -3.57 -17.71 24.75
N ASN A 327 -2.46 -16.97 24.84
CA ASN A 327 -1.32 -17.25 25.73
C ASN A 327 -0.61 -18.59 25.45
N ASP A 328 -0.74 -19.14 24.24
CA ASP A 328 0.01 -20.32 23.79
C ASP A 328 1.37 -19.89 23.20
N ILE A 329 2.31 -19.54 24.09
CA ILE A 329 3.66 -19.10 23.74
C ILE A 329 4.41 -20.19 22.97
N ALA A 330 4.33 -21.43 23.41
CA ALA A 330 5.03 -22.55 22.78
C ALA A 330 4.55 -22.77 21.34
N GLY A 331 3.24 -22.74 21.09
CA GLY A 331 2.66 -22.86 19.78
C GLY A 331 3.07 -21.72 18.85
N ALA A 332 3.10 -20.49 19.33
CA ALA A 332 3.57 -19.33 18.54
C ALA A 332 5.04 -19.48 18.16
N MET A 333 5.91 -19.84 19.09
CA MET A 333 7.35 -20.03 18.82
C MET A 333 7.58 -21.20 17.85
N ALA A 334 6.81 -22.27 17.93
CA ALA A 334 6.91 -23.39 16.99
C ALA A 334 6.63 -22.95 15.55
N ILE A 335 5.58 -22.17 15.33
CA ILE A 335 5.24 -21.64 14.00
C ILE A 335 6.37 -20.74 13.47
N ILE A 336 6.85 -19.80 14.28
CA ILE A 336 7.92 -18.88 13.91
C ILE A 336 9.21 -19.66 13.57
N ASN A 337 9.57 -20.61 14.41
CA ASN A 337 10.78 -21.40 14.25
C ASN A 337 10.73 -22.36 13.05
N THR A 338 9.56 -22.79 12.62
CA THR A 338 9.40 -23.53 11.36
C THR A 338 9.92 -22.72 10.17
N ARG A 339 9.57 -21.43 10.09
CA ARG A 339 10.08 -20.52 9.04
C ARG A 339 11.58 -20.29 9.17
N ARG A 340 12.05 -20.02 10.39
CA ARG A 340 13.45 -19.73 10.67
C ARG A 340 14.35 -20.91 10.34
N SER A 341 13.95 -22.12 10.71
CA SER A 341 14.64 -23.36 10.39
C SER A 341 14.74 -23.59 8.88
N ALA A 342 13.63 -23.39 8.15
CA ALA A 342 13.61 -23.53 6.68
C ALA A 342 14.54 -22.54 5.94
N LEU A 343 14.89 -21.43 6.60
CA LEU A 343 15.79 -20.40 6.06
C LEU A 343 17.21 -20.49 6.63
N ASN A 344 17.52 -21.47 7.47
CA ASN A 344 18.78 -21.60 8.18
C ASN A 344 19.18 -20.35 8.99
N VAL A 345 18.20 -19.65 9.56
CA VAL A 345 18.46 -18.54 10.50
C VAL A 345 18.32 -19.00 11.94
N PRO A 346 19.03 -18.35 12.91
CA PRO A 346 18.99 -18.75 14.31
C PRO A 346 17.57 -18.85 14.86
N LEU A 347 17.25 -19.92 15.57
CA LEU A 347 15.95 -20.08 16.22
C LEU A 347 15.78 -19.08 17.36
N VAL A 348 14.53 -18.79 17.69
CA VAL A 348 14.15 -17.87 18.77
C VAL A 348 13.42 -18.62 19.88
N THR A 349 13.58 -18.15 21.11
CA THR A 349 12.88 -18.69 22.28
C THR A 349 12.24 -17.56 23.06
N ALA A 350 11.10 -17.82 23.66
CA ALA A 350 10.43 -16.93 24.60
C ALA A 350 9.68 -17.75 25.61
N THR A 351 9.71 -17.31 26.88
CA THR A 351 9.03 -17.98 28.01
C THR A 351 8.02 -17.08 28.70
N THR A 352 8.02 -15.79 28.36
CA THR A 352 7.08 -14.81 28.89
C THR A 352 6.26 -14.19 27.77
N PRO A 353 5.03 -13.70 28.04
CA PRO A 353 4.23 -12.98 27.03
C PRO A 353 4.99 -11.81 26.39
N ASP A 354 5.66 -10.97 27.18
CA ASP A 354 6.44 -9.83 26.68
C ASP A 354 7.53 -10.25 25.68
N ALA A 355 8.31 -11.27 26.02
CA ALA A 355 9.34 -11.79 25.14
C ALA A 355 8.74 -12.37 23.86
N ALA A 356 7.64 -13.12 23.96
CA ALA A 356 6.99 -13.77 22.83
C ALA A 356 6.37 -12.74 21.85
N TRP A 357 5.71 -11.71 22.37
CA TRP A 357 5.18 -10.62 21.56
C TRP A 357 6.31 -9.80 20.92
N THR A 358 7.42 -9.57 21.61
CA THR A 358 8.61 -8.93 21.05
C THR A 358 9.13 -9.72 19.84
N VAL A 359 9.21 -11.05 19.97
CA VAL A 359 9.59 -11.94 18.86
C VAL A 359 8.60 -11.84 17.70
N LEU A 360 7.28 -11.95 17.96
CA LEU A 360 6.26 -11.89 16.92
C LEU A 360 6.30 -10.53 16.17
N LYS A 361 6.37 -9.43 16.90
CA LYS A 361 6.45 -8.09 16.33
C LYS A 361 7.64 -7.95 15.37
N ARG A 362 8.78 -8.51 15.76
CA ARG A 362 9.98 -8.53 14.91
C ARG A 362 9.79 -9.46 13.71
N GLU A 363 9.28 -10.67 13.89
CA GLU A 363 9.09 -11.63 12.79
C GLU A 363 8.11 -11.12 11.73
N ARG A 364 7.02 -10.48 12.14
CA ARG A 364 6.11 -9.85 11.18
C ARG A 364 6.79 -8.73 10.39
N GLY A 365 7.55 -7.87 11.05
CA GLY A 365 8.33 -6.82 10.36
C GLY A 365 9.35 -7.38 9.37
N ILE A 366 10.00 -8.51 9.71
CA ILE A 366 10.97 -9.17 8.84
C ILE A 366 10.28 -9.82 7.62
N GLU A 367 9.23 -10.59 7.83
CA GLU A 367 8.53 -11.31 6.76
C GLU A 367 7.85 -10.34 5.79
N LEU A 368 7.25 -9.26 6.30
CA LEU A 368 6.49 -8.26 5.56
C LEU A 368 7.31 -6.99 5.24
N TRP A 369 8.63 -7.07 5.35
CA TRP A 369 9.54 -5.94 5.16
C TRP A 369 9.33 -5.26 3.80
N LEU A 370 9.15 -3.94 3.81
CA LEU A 370 8.92 -3.10 2.63
C LEU A 370 7.65 -3.48 1.83
N GLU A 371 6.57 -3.85 2.52
CA GLU A 371 5.28 -4.24 1.92
C GLU A 371 4.10 -3.37 2.43
N ALA A 372 4.37 -2.16 2.96
CA ALA A 372 3.40 -1.21 3.53
C ALA A 372 2.59 -1.75 4.73
N ARG A 373 3.15 -2.69 5.49
CA ARG A 373 2.44 -3.39 6.57
C ARG A 373 2.87 -2.95 7.98
N ARG A 374 4.12 -2.53 8.13
CA ARG A 374 4.72 -2.28 9.45
C ARG A 374 3.99 -1.21 10.25
N MET A 375 3.65 -0.10 9.63
CA MET A 375 2.96 1.02 10.29
C MET A 375 1.58 0.60 10.81
N GLY A 376 0.80 -0.12 10.00
CA GLY A 376 -0.51 -0.67 10.39
C GLY A 376 -0.41 -1.66 11.55
N ASP A 377 0.56 -2.58 11.51
CA ASP A 377 0.82 -3.53 12.60
C ASP A 377 1.15 -2.81 13.91
N ILE A 378 2.04 -1.81 13.89
CA ILE A 378 2.41 -1.01 15.08
C ILE A 378 1.17 -0.32 15.64
N ARG A 379 0.36 0.33 14.79
CA ARG A 379 -0.87 1.02 15.18
C ARG A 379 -1.87 0.06 15.84
N ARG A 380 -2.10 -1.10 15.24
CA ARG A 380 -3.01 -2.12 15.74
C ARG A 380 -2.57 -2.66 17.10
N TRP A 381 -1.29 -3.00 17.26
CA TRP A 381 -0.77 -3.48 18.53
C TRP A 381 -0.79 -2.44 19.64
N LYS A 382 -0.54 -1.16 19.32
CA LYS A 382 -0.71 -0.05 20.27
C LYS A 382 -2.18 0.08 20.70
N ALA A 383 -3.11 0.10 19.75
CA ALA A 383 -4.54 0.21 20.04
C ALA A 383 -5.09 -0.95 20.90
N LEU A 384 -4.51 -2.15 20.75
CA LEU A 384 -4.90 -3.34 21.51
C LEU A 384 -4.06 -3.55 22.78
N ASN A 385 -3.17 -2.62 23.13
CA ASN A 385 -2.25 -2.72 24.27
C ASN A 385 -1.49 -4.05 24.28
N ARG A 386 -1.02 -4.53 23.13
CA ARG A 386 -0.27 -5.79 23.04
C ARG A 386 1.10 -5.64 23.70
N PRO A 387 1.49 -6.57 24.61
CA PRO A 387 2.77 -6.49 25.34
C PRO A 387 3.97 -6.63 24.40
N GLY A 388 5.17 -6.55 24.92
CA GLY A 388 6.41 -6.71 24.17
C GLY A 388 6.93 -5.43 23.53
N SER A 389 8.24 -5.38 23.36
CA SER A 389 9.00 -4.22 22.90
C SER A 389 9.09 -4.16 21.38
N TYR A 390 9.43 -2.98 20.88
CA TYR A 390 9.92 -2.71 19.54
C TYR A 390 11.43 -2.50 19.57
N ASP A 391 12.09 -2.57 18.44
CA ASP A 391 13.50 -2.16 18.35
C ASP A 391 13.61 -0.65 18.65
N ALA A 392 14.61 -0.26 19.41
CA ALA A 392 14.80 1.13 19.80
C ALA A 392 14.97 2.07 18.60
N ARG A 393 15.49 1.56 17.48
CA ARG A 393 15.65 2.33 16.25
C ARG A 393 14.33 2.61 15.51
N GLU A 394 13.26 1.88 15.82
CA GLU A 394 11.93 2.14 15.26
C GLU A 394 11.32 3.42 15.86
N ASP A 395 11.72 3.78 17.08
CA ASP A 395 11.28 4.99 17.79
C ASP A 395 9.75 5.20 17.78
N VAL A 396 9.02 4.09 17.97
CA VAL A 396 7.56 4.03 17.81
C VAL A 396 6.77 4.93 18.77
N THR A 397 7.42 5.47 19.80
CA THR A 397 6.78 6.36 20.79
C THR A 397 6.71 7.81 20.34
N SER A 398 7.66 8.25 19.51
CA SER A 398 7.77 9.64 19.04
C SER A 398 7.27 9.83 17.60
N ARG A 399 7.00 8.73 16.87
CA ARG A 399 6.61 8.73 15.48
C ARG A 399 5.11 8.50 15.28
N ASP A 400 4.54 9.16 14.29
CA ASP A 400 3.17 8.97 13.89
C ASP A 400 2.98 7.56 13.30
N SER A 401 1.80 7.00 13.38
CA SER A 401 1.53 5.62 12.93
C SER A 401 0.41 5.53 11.90
N CYS A 402 -0.03 6.65 11.35
CA CYS A 402 -1.02 6.72 10.29
C CYS A 402 -0.98 8.08 9.59
N PHE A 403 -1.38 8.12 8.31
CA PHE A 403 -1.51 9.35 7.54
C PHE A 403 -2.79 10.10 7.92
N PRO A 404 -2.73 11.41 8.18
CA PRO A 404 -3.93 12.23 8.37
C PRO A 404 -4.71 12.39 7.05
N VAL A 405 -5.94 12.86 7.15
CA VAL A 405 -6.71 13.34 5.99
C VAL A 405 -5.94 14.49 5.33
N SER A 406 -5.82 14.45 4.01
CA SER A 406 -5.05 15.47 3.28
C SER A 406 -5.66 16.87 3.43
N LEU A 407 -4.81 17.88 3.33
CA LEU A 407 -5.25 19.27 3.37
C LEU A 407 -6.26 19.59 2.27
N GLN A 408 -6.05 19.04 1.06
CA GLN A 408 -6.96 19.20 -0.07
C GLN A 408 -8.34 18.65 0.23
N GLU A 409 -8.44 17.45 0.81
CA GLU A 409 -9.74 16.88 1.25
C GLU A 409 -10.40 17.74 2.31
N LYS A 410 -9.66 18.20 3.32
CA LYS A 410 -10.19 19.09 4.37
C LYS A 410 -10.72 20.40 3.82
N GLN A 411 -10.08 20.95 2.80
CA GLN A 411 -10.50 22.20 2.16
C GLN A 411 -11.70 22.00 1.24
N ALA A 412 -11.74 20.89 0.50
CA ALA A 412 -12.79 20.62 -0.49
C ALA A 412 -14.07 20.05 0.15
N ASN A 413 -13.94 19.23 1.19
CA ASN A 413 -15.05 18.51 1.81
C ASN A 413 -15.72 19.36 2.91
N PRO A 414 -16.96 19.85 2.72
CA PRO A 414 -17.64 20.66 3.71
C PRO A 414 -17.94 19.91 5.02
N ASN A 415 -18.00 18.56 4.98
CA ASN A 415 -18.28 17.73 6.17
C ASN A 415 -17.04 17.54 7.07
N LEU A 416 -15.87 18.04 6.67
CA LEU A 416 -14.64 18.05 7.46
C LEU A 416 -14.27 19.42 7.99
N ARG A 417 -15.05 20.44 7.66
CA ARG A 417 -14.82 21.79 8.19
C ARG A 417 -15.35 21.88 9.62
N PRO A 418 -14.62 22.54 10.54
CA PRO A 418 -15.07 22.76 11.92
C PRO A 418 -16.33 23.60 11.98
#